data_bb6582a36286d0ad76b031597d4a8a42
#
_entry.id   bb6582a36286d0ad76b031597d4a8a42
#
_cell.length_a   1.000
_cell.length_b   1.000
_cell.length_c   1.000
_cell.angle_alpha   90.00
_cell.angle_beta   90.00
_cell.angle_gamma   90.00
#
_symmetry.space_group_name_H-M   'P 1'
#
loop_
_entity.id
_entity.type
_entity.pdbx_description
1 polymer ?
#
loop_
_entity_poly.entity_id
_entity_poly.type
_entity_poly.pdbx_seq_one_letter_code
_entity_poly.pdbx_strand_id
1 'polypeptide(L)'
;MKTIWKGAIAAISLITLVTAVSKLQPMPSAIASQIEIEPETSAFNHLVLSEGPIRVVADYDPDTLPNYDPSAPPGISDHLRYTLYYDYQQHLQGSAYGTRFSGIALDDLDSDGTPEVIIRSYSNGAHCCTTITLYTWQGERFTTFETESMNSRGGYFSDLNNDGAVEFLAADDAFLYRFASYADSFAPPTIYTFRDGELVETTREHPDHIRAAITRMEASLEQEPGREGRNGQLAGYVAAKALVGEYEEGWQYMLESYNAEAQPDYPARLEAFLESAGYINEAR
;
A
#
# COMPACT_ATOMS: atom_id res chain seq x y z
N MET A 1 -54.32 56.09 40.91
CA MET A 1 -53.06 56.21 40.18
C MET A 1 -52.57 54.82 40.01
N LYS A 2 -52.49 54.37 38.73
CA LYS A 2 -52.19 52.99 38.38
C LYS A 2 -50.69 52.87 38.11
N THR A 3 -50.00 52.03 38.86
CA THR A 3 -48.55 51.71 38.63
C THR A 3 -48.44 50.51 37.70
N ILE A 4 -47.77 50.69 36.54
CA ILE A 4 -47.57 49.66 35.54
C ILE A 4 -46.23 49.05 35.83
N TRP A 5 -46.19 47.71 36.04
CA TRP A 5 -45.00 46.90 36.16
C TRP A 5 -44.56 46.48 34.76
N LYS A 6 -43.35 46.83 34.37
CA LYS A 6 -42.73 46.30 33.15
C LYS A 6 -41.85 45.08 33.52
N GLY A 7 -42.28 43.90 33.13
CA GLY A 7 -41.48 42.68 33.20
C GLY A 7 -40.44 42.62 32.11
N ALA A 8 -39.16 42.39 32.47
CA ALA A 8 -38.07 42.11 31.53
C ALA A 8 -38.08 40.64 31.21
N ILE A 9 -38.25 40.32 29.93
CA ILE A 9 -38.11 38.97 29.41
C ILE A 9 -36.62 38.79 29.07
N ALA A 10 -35.93 37.89 29.82
CA ALA A 10 -34.59 37.47 29.50
C ALA A 10 -34.66 36.42 28.36
N ALA A 11 -34.13 36.78 27.22
CA ALA A 11 -33.95 35.83 26.10
C ALA A 11 -32.76 34.91 26.39
N ILE A 12 -33.03 33.64 26.62
CA ILE A 12 -32.00 32.59 26.69
C ILE A 12 -31.63 32.18 25.26
N SER A 13 -30.49 32.65 24.80
CA SER A 13 -29.91 32.16 23.55
C SER A 13 -29.40 30.73 23.71
N LEU A 14 -30.09 29.78 23.12
CA LEU A 14 -29.63 28.41 22.97
C LEU A 14 -28.53 28.39 21.89
N ILE A 15 -27.27 28.29 22.33
CA ILE A 15 -26.16 28.01 21.42
C ILE A 15 -26.20 26.51 21.08
N THR A 16 -26.72 26.19 19.91
CA THR A 16 -26.65 24.83 19.36
C THR A 16 -25.23 24.60 18.86
N LEU A 17 -24.48 23.81 19.63
CA LEU A 17 -23.16 23.34 19.21
C LEU A 17 -23.38 22.30 18.08
N VAL A 18 -23.23 22.72 16.84
CA VAL A 18 -23.20 21.82 15.70
C VAL A 18 -21.81 21.18 15.68
N THR A 19 -21.68 19.98 16.26
CA THR A 19 -20.53 19.14 16.05
C THR A 19 -20.57 18.65 14.61
N ALA A 20 -19.77 19.26 13.75
CA ALA A 20 -19.48 18.74 12.42
C ALA A 20 -18.68 17.45 12.60
N VAL A 21 -19.37 16.32 12.64
CA VAL A 21 -18.76 15.01 12.41
C VAL A 21 -18.36 15.02 10.94
N SER A 22 -17.08 15.28 10.65
CA SER A 22 -16.48 14.98 9.35
C SER A 22 -16.70 13.50 9.11
N LYS A 23 -17.70 13.14 8.31
CA LYS A 23 -17.75 11.82 7.70
C LYS A 23 -16.51 11.76 6.83
N LEU A 24 -15.49 11.00 7.27
CA LEU A 24 -14.49 10.47 6.38
C LEU A 24 -15.29 9.74 5.28
N GLN A 25 -15.33 10.35 4.11
CA GLN A 25 -15.83 9.64 2.95
C GLN A 25 -14.87 8.46 2.74
N PRO A 26 -15.36 7.23 2.60
CA PRO A 26 -14.50 6.15 2.17
C PRO A 26 -13.90 6.61 0.84
N MET A 27 -12.57 6.55 0.73
CA MET A 27 -11.92 6.74 -0.57
C MET A 27 -12.55 5.74 -1.53
N PRO A 28 -12.92 6.16 -2.75
CA PRO A 28 -13.48 5.23 -3.71
C PRO A 28 -12.44 4.13 -3.92
N SER A 29 -12.80 2.90 -3.58
CA SER A 29 -12.05 1.73 -3.99
C SER A 29 -12.24 1.64 -5.49
N ALA A 30 -11.16 1.77 -6.27
CA ALA A 30 -11.20 1.63 -7.72
C ALA A 30 -11.57 0.20 -8.15
N ILE A 31 -11.53 -0.77 -7.23
CA ILE A 31 -11.76 -2.19 -7.52
C ILE A 31 -13.26 -2.46 -7.62
N ALA A 32 -13.71 -2.80 -8.83
CA ALA A 32 -15.13 -3.03 -9.16
C ALA A 32 -15.65 -4.39 -8.66
N SER A 33 -14.80 -5.41 -8.56
CA SER A 33 -15.18 -6.75 -8.10
C SER A 33 -14.00 -7.41 -7.38
N GLN A 34 -14.20 -7.85 -6.13
CA GLN A 34 -13.13 -8.45 -5.33
C GLN A 34 -13.61 -9.52 -4.36
N ILE A 35 -12.71 -10.43 -4.05
CA ILE A 35 -12.76 -11.36 -2.91
C ILE A 35 -11.56 -11.02 -2.02
N GLU A 36 -11.79 -10.81 -0.73
CA GLU A 36 -10.74 -10.64 0.27
C GLU A 36 -10.85 -11.76 1.31
N ILE A 37 -9.73 -12.40 1.63
CA ILE A 37 -9.68 -13.46 2.64
C ILE A 37 -9.37 -12.81 3.98
N GLU A 38 -10.33 -12.92 4.90
CA GLU A 38 -10.19 -12.50 6.29
C GLU A 38 -10.11 -13.74 7.20
N PRO A 39 -9.64 -13.62 8.45
CA PRO A 39 -9.49 -14.77 9.37
C PRO A 39 -10.78 -15.59 9.57
N GLU A 40 -11.94 -14.93 9.48
CA GLU A 40 -13.27 -15.53 9.62
C GLU A 40 -13.91 -15.95 8.30
N THR A 41 -13.23 -15.79 7.18
CA THR A 41 -13.77 -16.18 5.87
C THR A 41 -13.99 -17.69 5.82
N SER A 42 -15.25 -18.08 5.64
CA SER A 42 -15.63 -19.49 5.50
C SER A 42 -15.21 -20.05 4.16
N ALA A 43 -15.02 -21.36 4.07
CA ALA A 43 -14.82 -22.05 2.80
C ALA A 43 -15.89 -21.71 1.78
N PHE A 44 -15.50 -21.55 0.54
CA PHE A 44 -16.41 -21.36 -0.59
C PHE A 44 -15.96 -22.18 -1.80
N ASN A 45 -16.94 -22.57 -2.61
CA ASN A 45 -16.69 -23.28 -3.86
C ASN A 45 -17.39 -22.54 -4.99
N HIS A 46 -16.69 -22.37 -6.11
CA HIS A 46 -17.22 -21.78 -7.33
C HIS A 46 -17.77 -20.36 -7.13
N LEU A 47 -17.10 -19.57 -6.26
CA LEU A 47 -17.39 -18.15 -6.16
C LEU A 47 -16.92 -17.47 -7.43
N VAL A 48 -17.77 -16.63 -8.02
CA VAL A 48 -17.54 -16.03 -9.32
C VAL A 48 -17.38 -14.52 -9.20
N LEU A 49 -16.25 -14.00 -9.69
CA LEU A 49 -16.11 -12.60 -10.05
C LEU A 49 -16.23 -12.47 -11.57
N SER A 50 -16.84 -11.40 -12.05
CA SER A 50 -17.00 -11.19 -13.49
C SER A 50 -17.09 -9.71 -13.80
N GLU A 51 -16.29 -9.26 -14.74
CA GLU A 51 -16.31 -7.90 -15.27
C GLU A 51 -15.94 -7.91 -16.75
N GLY A 52 -16.74 -7.27 -17.60
CA GLY A 52 -16.57 -7.34 -19.05
C GLY A 52 -16.51 -8.78 -19.55
N PRO A 53 -15.50 -9.13 -20.37
CA PRO A 53 -15.30 -10.50 -20.87
C PRO A 53 -14.58 -11.40 -19.87
N ILE A 54 -14.01 -10.82 -18.79
CA ILE A 54 -13.22 -11.55 -17.81
C ILE A 54 -14.12 -12.18 -16.76
N ARG A 55 -13.82 -13.44 -16.43
CA ARG A 55 -14.45 -14.16 -15.34
C ARG A 55 -13.43 -14.97 -14.57
N VAL A 56 -13.51 -14.93 -13.25
CA VAL A 56 -12.73 -15.76 -12.34
C VAL A 56 -13.68 -16.65 -11.54
N VAL A 57 -13.41 -17.95 -11.53
CA VAL A 57 -14.08 -18.91 -10.64
C VAL A 57 -13.08 -19.32 -9.57
N ALA A 58 -13.40 -19.08 -8.32
CA ALA A 58 -12.51 -19.31 -7.19
C ALA A 58 -13.10 -20.31 -6.20
N ASP A 59 -12.22 -21.15 -5.65
CA ASP A 59 -12.48 -22.07 -4.55
C ASP A 59 -11.53 -21.74 -3.40
N TYR A 60 -12.02 -21.73 -2.17
CA TYR A 60 -11.23 -21.49 -0.96
C TYR A 60 -11.57 -22.51 0.12
N ASP A 61 -10.54 -23.08 0.73
CA ASP A 61 -10.69 -24.02 1.83
C ASP A 61 -9.65 -23.71 2.94
N PRO A 62 -10.07 -23.08 4.05
CA PRO A 62 -9.19 -22.75 5.16
C PRO A 62 -8.62 -23.98 5.87
N ASP A 63 -9.26 -25.14 5.79
CA ASP A 63 -8.82 -26.36 6.46
C ASP A 63 -7.60 -27.01 5.76
N THR A 64 -7.32 -26.59 4.52
CA THR A 64 -6.13 -27.03 3.77
C THR A 64 -4.89 -26.21 4.11
N LEU A 65 -4.99 -25.19 5.00
CA LEU A 65 -3.85 -24.40 5.44
C LEU A 65 -2.78 -25.31 6.05
N PRO A 66 -1.57 -25.47 5.48
CA PRO A 66 -0.51 -26.17 6.15
C PRO A 66 -0.21 -25.45 7.47
N ASN A 67 0.02 -26.22 8.53
CA ASN A 67 0.70 -25.65 9.67
C ASN A 67 1.98 -25.01 9.15
N TYR A 68 2.16 -23.72 9.41
CA TYR A 68 3.33 -22.97 8.97
C TYR A 68 4.59 -23.76 9.32
N ASP A 69 5.23 -24.35 8.34
CA ASP A 69 6.55 -24.96 8.44
C ASP A 69 7.54 -24.04 7.73
N PRO A 70 8.33 -23.25 8.48
CA PRO A 70 9.30 -22.33 7.87
C PRO A 70 10.42 -23.05 7.12
N SER A 71 10.55 -24.39 7.24
CA SER A 71 11.51 -25.20 6.53
C SER A 71 10.95 -25.84 5.25
N ALA A 72 9.62 -25.76 5.05
CA ALA A 72 9.02 -26.24 3.82
C ALA A 72 9.46 -25.33 2.66
N PRO A 73 9.85 -25.89 1.51
CA PRO A 73 10.06 -25.08 0.32
C PRO A 73 8.76 -24.31 0.06
N PRO A 74 8.83 -23.09 -0.55
CA PRO A 74 7.66 -22.38 -0.97
C PRO A 74 6.86 -23.29 -1.90
N GLY A 75 5.96 -24.04 -1.31
CA GLY A 75 5.10 -25.00 -1.97
C GLY A 75 3.87 -24.27 -2.43
N ILE A 76 3.34 -24.70 -3.54
CA ILE A 76 2.03 -24.32 -4.06
C ILE A 76 1.03 -24.49 -2.90
N SER A 77 0.52 -23.40 -2.37
CA SER A 77 -0.53 -23.47 -1.37
C SER A 77 -1.86 -23.55 -2.11
N ASP A 78 -2.56 -24.65 -1.96
CA ASP A 78 -3.83 -24.91 -2.64
C ASP A 78 -5.05 -24.27 -1.94
N HIS A 79 -4.83 -23.29 -1.07
CA HIS A 79 -5.91 -22.74 -0.24
C HIS A 79 -6.90 -21.91 -1.04
N LEU A 80 -6.39 -21.06 -1.92
CA LEU A 80 -7.17 -20.26 -2.86
C LEU A 80 -6.83 -20.72 -4.26
N ARG A 81 -7.72 -21.50 -4.87
CA ARG A 81 -7.61 -21.95 -6.25
C ARG A 81 -8.50 -21.10 -7.12
N TYR A 82 -8.06 -20.82 -8.33
CA TYR A 82 -8.83 -20.02 -9.27
C TYR A 82 -8.67 -20.51 -10.71
N THR A 83 -9.71 -20.23 -11.49
CA THR A 83 -9.74 -20.50 -12.92
C THR A 83 -10.12 -19.22 -13.65
N LEU A 84 -9.33 -18.82 -14.64
CA LEU A 84 -9.56 -17.63 -15.45
C LEU A 84 -10.24 -17.98 -16.76
N TYR A 85 -11.22 -17.20 -17.12
CA TYR A 85 -11.98 -17.31 -18.35
C TYR A 85 -11.98 -15.97 -19.09
N TYR A 86 -11.94 -16.04 -20.42
CA TYR A 86 -12.26 -14.95 -21.32
C TYR A 86 -13.40 -15.39 -22.24
N ASP A 87 -14.44 -14.59 -22.38
CA ASP A 87 -15.65 -14.92 -23.14
C ASP A 87 -16.17 -16.36 -22.88
N TYR A 88 -16.24 -16.74 -21.59
CA TYR A 88 -16.68 -18.07 -21.10
C TYR A 88 -15.77 -19.25 -21.49
N GLN A 89 -14.65 -19.00 -22.15
CA GLN A 89 -13.64 -20.03 -22.43
C GLN A 89 -12.59 -20.05 -21.32
N GLN A 90 -12.29 -21.25 -20.84
CA GLN A 90 -11.24 -21.43 -19.83
C GLN A 90 -9.87 -21.29 -20.48
N HIS A 91 -9.00 -20.50 -19.85
CA HIS A 91 -7.64 -20.27 -20.35
C HIS A 91 -6.56 -20.67 -19.35
N LEU A 92 -6.75 -20.44 -18.06
CA LEU A 92 -5.72 -20.65 -17.05
C LEU A 92 -6.31 -21.13 -15.73
N GLN A 93 -5.53 -21.94 -15.00
CA GLN A 93 -5.79 -22.30 -13.61
C GLN A 93 -4.57 -21.94 -12.77
N GLY A 94 -4.82 -21.45 -11.56
CA GLY A 94 -3.77 -21.08 -10.62
C GLY A 94 -4.18 -21.30 -9.18
N SER A 95 -3.23 -21.09 -8.28
CA SER A 95 -3.45 -21.10 -6.84
C SER A 95 -2.62 -20.04 -6.14
N ALA A 96 -3.06 -19.63 -4.95
CA ALA A 96 -2.39 -18.64 -4.12
C ALA A 96 -2.54 -19.02 -2.64
N TYR A 97 -1.71 -18.41 -1.77
CA TYR A 97 -1.97 -18.47 -0.33
C TYR A 97 -3.33 -17.84 -0.03
N GLY A 98 -4.18 -18.58 0.65
CA GLY A 98 -5.49 -18.13 1.11
C GLY A 98 -5.44 -17.70 2.58
N THR A 99 -4.48 -16.88 2.96
CA THR A 99 -4.39 -16.33 4.31
C THR A 99 -5.02 -14.93 4.37
N ARG A 100 -5.15 -14.35 5.56
CA ARG A 100 -5.62 -12.97 5.70
C ARG A 100 -4.85 -12.04 4.76
N PHE A 101 -5.52 -11.05 4.17
CA PHE A 101 -4.98 -10.12 3.17
C PHE A 101 -4.73 -10.73 1.79
N SER A 102 -4.92 -12.03 1.60
CA SER A 102 -4.96 -12.62 0.27
C SER A 102 -6.30 -12.32 -0.40
N GLY A 103 -6.34 -12.35 -1.72
CA GLY A 103 -7.58 -12.07 -2.43
C GLY A 103 -7.45 -12.08 -3.94
N ILE A 104 -8.58 -11.87 -4.58
CA ILE A 104 -8.72 -11.74 -6.03
C ILE A 104 -9.53 -10.49 -6.31
N ALA A 105 -9.08 -9.67 -7.25
CA ALA A 105 -9.82 -8.51 -7.73
C ALA A 105 -9.81 -8.46 -9.26
N LEU A 106 -10.79 -7.76 -9.81
CA LEU A 106 -10.84 -7.36 -11.22
C LEU A 106 -10.81 -5.83 -11.26
N ASP A 107 -9.94 -5.27 -12.07
CA ASP A 107 -9.85 -3.83 -12.27
C ASP A 107 -9.20 -3.52 -13.61
N ASP A 108 -9.70 -2.56 -14.33
CA ASP A 108 -9.13 -2.08 -15.61
C ASP A 108 -8.00 -1.09 -15.30
N LEU A 109 -6.78 -1.62 -15.12
CA LEU A 109 -5.64 -0.89 -14.61
C LEU A 109 -5.07 0.16 -15.58
N ASP A 110 -5.26 -0.05 -16.89
CA ASP A 110 -4.75 0.85 -17.95
C ASP A 110 -5.86 1.54 -18.76
N SER A 111 -7.12 1.36 -18.35
CA SER A 111 -8.31 1.94 -18.98
C SER A 111 -8.48 1.54 -20.45
N ASP A 112 -8.08 0.31 -20.81
CA ASP A 112 -8.27 -0.23 -22.16
C ASP A 112 -9.67 -0.84 -22.38
N GLY A 113 -10.45 -0.98 -21.30
CA GLY A 113 -11.79 -1.55 -21.26
C GLY A 113 -11.80 -3.06 -21.00
N THR A 114 -10.66 -3.67 -20.72
CA THR A 114 -10.54 -5.09 -20.39
C THR A 114 -9.87 -5.21 -19.01
N PRO A 115 -10.60 -5.60 -17.95
CA PRO A 115 -10.00 -5.62 -16.62
C PRO A 115 -8.89 -6.68 -16.48
N GLU A 116 -7.86 -6.33 -15.72
CA GLU A 116 -6.85 -7.24 -15.23
C GLU A 116 -7.41 -8.11 -14.11
N VAL A 117 -6.84 -9.31 -13.96
CA VAL A 117 -7.06 -10.15 -12.78
C VAL A 117 -5.89 -9.94 -11.82
N ILE A 118 -6.20 -9.45 -10.64
CA ILE A 118 -5.23 -9.15 -9.59
C ILE A 118 -5.32 -10.25 -8.53
N ILE A 119 -4.27 -11.03 -8.36
CA ILE A 119 -4.18 -12.03 -7.29
C ILE A 119 -3.20 -11.51 -6.23
N ARG A 120 -3.69 -11.29 -5.03
CA ARG A 120 -2.86 -11.00 -3.86
C ARG A 120 -2.65 -12.28 -3.08
N SER A 121 -1.41 -12.66 -2.86
CA SER A 121 -1.02 -13.85 -2.11
C SER A 121 -0.14 -13.47 -0.93
N TYR A 122 -0.60 -13.73 0.30
CA TYR A 122 0.15 -13.46 1.53
C TYR A 122 0.48 -14.75 2.26
N SER A 123 1.75 -14.99 2.51
CA SER A 123 2.23 -16.24 3.13
C SER A 123 2.01 -16.34 4.64
N ASN A 124 1.41 -15.30 5.27
CA ASN A 124 1.20 -15.18 6.71
C ASN A 124 2.50 -15.08 7.54
N GLY A 125 3.60 -14.60 6.95
CA GLY A 125 4.82 -14.27 7.68
C GLY A 125 4.62 -13.09 8.64
N ALA A 126 5.49 -12.95 9.65
CA ALA A 126 5.33 -11.90 10.67
C ALA A 126 5.38 -10.47 10.09
N HIS A 127 6.20 -10.25 9.07
CA HIS A 127 6.39 -8.95 8.41
C HIS A 127 6.40 -9.04 6.89
N CYS A 128 6.50 -10.22 6.33
CA CYS A 128 6.43 -10.51 4.90
C CYS A 128 5.51 -11.73 4.70
N CYS A 129 5.22 -12.23 3.60
CA CYS A 129 5.59 -11.87 2.26
C CYS A 129 4.32 -11.84 1.43
N THR A 130 4.06 -10.72 0.81
CA THR A 130 2.94 -10.54 -0.10
C THR A 130 3.50 -10.47 -1.52
N THR A 131 2.91 -11.22 -2.43
CA THR A 131 3.11 -11.05 -3.87
C THR A 131 1.81 -10.63 -4.53
N ILE A 132 1.91 -9.85 -5.60
CA ILE A 132 0.80 -9.51 -6.48
C ILE A 132 1.10 -10.15 -7.84
N THR A 133 0.17 -10.99 -8.29
CA THR A 133 0.20 -11.55 -9.64
C THR A 133 -0.89 -10.87 -10.46
N LEU A 134 -0.53 -10.28 -11.59
CA LEU A 134 -1.44 -9.66 -12.54
C LEU A 134 -1.57 -10.56 -13.76
N TYR A 135 -2.80 -10.77 -14.21
CA TYR A 135 -3.09 -11.44 -15.46
C TYR A 135 -3.78 -10.48 -16.40
N THR A 136 -3.16 -10.21 -17.53
CA THR A 136 -3.67 -9.33 -18.59
C THR A 136 -4.03 -10.12 -19.83
N TRP A 137 -5.17 -9.85 -20.42
CA TRP A 137 -5.59 -10.49 -21.66
C TRP A 137 -4.89 -9.87 -22.87
N GLN A 138 -4.16 -10.67 -23.65
CA GLN A 138 -3.42 -10.23 -24.82
C GLN A 138 -4.04 -10.78 -26.15
N GLY A 139 -5.36 -10.78 -26.22
CA GLY A 139 -6.10 -11.19 -27.42
C GLY A 139 -6.31 -12.69 -27.61
N GLU A 140 -5.32 -13.52 -27.25
CA GLU A 140 -5.39 -14.98 -27.38
C GLU A 140 -5.14 -15.73 -26.08
N ARG A 141 -4.44 -15.11 -25.13
CA ARG A 141 -4.07 -15.70 -23.84
C ARG A 141 -3.87 -14.63 -22.79
N PHE A 142 -3.89 -15.05 -21.53
CA PHE A 142 -3.39 -14.22 -20.43
C PHE A 142 -1.86 -14.21 -20.43
N THR A 143 -1.27 -13.02 -20.30
CA THR A 143 0.11 -12.84 -19.85
C THR A 143 0.12 -12.66 -18.34
N THR A 144 1.26 -12.91 -17.73
CA THR A 144 1.40 -12.89 -16.27
C THR A 144 2.56 -12.01 -15.90
N PHE A 145 2.33 -11.08 -14.99
CA PHE A 145 3.35 -10.33 -14.26
C PHE A 145 3.24 -10.65 -12.78
N GLU A 146 4.36 -10.82 -12.09
CA GLU A 146 4.39 -11.05 -10.65
C GLU A 146 5.43 -10.13 -9.99
N THR A 147 5.04 -9.47 -8.90
CA THR A 147 5.96 -8.63 -8.13
C THR A 147 6.96 -9.48 -7.35
N GLU A 148 8.08 -8.89 -6.96
CA GLU A 148 8.87 -9.44 -5.88
C GLU A 148 8.05 -9.49 -4.58
N SER A 149 8.55 -10.26 -3.62
CA SER A 149 7.89 -10.39 -2.32
C SER A 149 8.03 -9.10 -1.52
N MET A 150 6.89 -8.54 -1.11
CA MET A 150 6.77 -7.29 -0.37
C MET A 150 6.41 -7.53 1.09
N ASN A 151 6.72 -6.56 1.95
CA ASN A 151 6.36 -6.61 3.36
C ASN A 151 4.86 -6.32 3.59
N SER A 152 4.35 -6.82 4.71
CA SER A 152 2.99 -6.59 5.17
C SER A 152 1.94 -6.92 4.08
N ARG A 153 1.02 -6.01 3.80
CA ARG A 153 -0.02 -6.17 2.76
C ARG A 153 0.49 -5.97 1.33
N GLY A 154 1.78 -5.66 1.14
CA GLY A 154 2.40 -5.45 -0.16
C GLY A 154 2.13 -4.07 -0.77
N GLY A 155 0.93 -3.59 -0.76
CA GLY A 155 0.52 -2.33 -1.36
C GLY A 155 -0.96 -2.32 -1.72
N TYR A 156 -1.41 -1.31 -2.44
CA TYR A 156 -2.79 -1.18 -2.89
C TYR A 156 -2.87 -0.43 -4.21
N PHE A 157 -3.95 -0.65 -4.94
CA PHE A 157 -4.25 0.03 -6.18
C PHE A 157 -5.13 1.27 -5.94
N SER A 158 -4.86 2.37 -6.62
CA SER A 158 -5.64 3.60 -6.54
C SER A 158 -5.37 4.50 -7.75
N ASP A 159 -6.40 5.07 -8.35
CA ASP A 159 -6.27 6.17 -9.31
C ASP A 159 -5.90 7.44 -8.53
N LEU A 160 -4.63 7.87 -8.63
CA LEU A 160 -4.08 8.98 -7.84
C LEU A 160 -4.43 10.36 -8.39
N ASN A 161 -4.66 10.45 -9.68
CA ASN A 161 -4.83 11.73 -10.40
C ASN A 161 -6.21 11.86 -11.03
N ASN A 162 -7.07 10.85 -10.91
CA ASN A 162 -8.41 10.73 -11.47
C ASN A 162 -8.40 10.79 -13.03
N ASP A 163 -7.39 10.17 -13.65
CA ASP A 163 -7.31 10.04 -15.12
C ASP A 163 -7.90 8.71 -15.62
N GLY A 164 -8.26 7.82 -14.72
CA GLY A 164 -8.85 6.52 -14.98
C GLY A 164 -7.82 5.38 -15.00
N ALA A 165 -6.53 5.65 -15.14
CA ALA A 165 -5.49 4.66 -14.93
C ALA A 165 -5.26 4.45 -13.43
N VAL A 166 -4.92 3.23 -13.04
CA VAL A 166 -4.79 2.88 -11.62
C VAL A 166 -3.34 2.62 -11.28
N GLU A 167 -2.81 3.39 -10.33
CA GLU A 167 -1.46 3.19 -9.82
C GLU A 167 -1.43 2.13 -8.72
N PHE A 168 -0.32 1.38 -8.67
CA PHE A 168 0.02 0.50 -7.55
C PHE A 168 0.95 1.24 -6.57
N LEU A 169 0.46 1.44 -5.36
CA LEU A 169 1.18 2.13 -4.29
C LEU A 169 1.78 1.11 -3.33
N ALA A 170 3.07 1.15 -3.19
CA ALA A 170 3.84 0.31 -2.28
C ALA A 170 4.82 1.17 -1.45
N ALA A 171 5.77 0.53 -0.82
CA ALA A 171 6.86 1.18 -0.11
C ALA A 171 8.17 0.45 -0.40
N ASP A 172 9.30 1.15 -0.33
CA ASP A 172 10.61 0.55 -0.52
C ASP A 172 11.05 -0.19 0.75
N ASP A 173 10.88 -1.50 0.72
CA ASP A 173 11.20 -2.39 1.82
C ASP A 173 12.72 -2.48 2.14
N ALA A 174 13.60 -1.99 1.27
CA ALA A 174 15.04 -1.96 1.49
C ALA A 174 15.46 -1.08 2.68
N PHE A 175 14.59 -0.17 3.10
CA PHE A 175 14.78 0.67 4.29
C PHE A 175 14.47 -0.06 5.60
N LEU A 176 13.64 -1.09 5.56
CA LEU A 176 13.22 -1.83 6.74
C LEU A 176 14.39 -2.64 7.30
N TYR A 177 14.59 -2.59 8.61
CA TYR A 177 15.74 -3.20 9.31
C TYR A 177 17.13 -2.69 8.91
N ARG A 178 17.22 -1.69 8.03
CA ARG A 178 18.52 -1.22 7.51
C ARG A 178 19.31 -0.38 8.53
N PHE A 179 18.62 0.54 9.20
CA PHE A 179 19.21 1.48 10.15
C PHE A 179 18.58 1.40 11.55
N ALA A 180 17.43 0.73 11.66
CA ALA A 180 16.72 0.49 12.92
C ALA A 180 15.87 -0.77 12.83
N SER A 181 15.04 -1.06 13.83
CA SER A 181 14.05 -2.14 13.78
C SER A 181 12.98 -1.88 12.72
N TYR A 182 12.21 -2.91 12.36
CA TYR A 182 11.08 -2.76 11.43
C TYR A 182 10.12 -1.63 11.84
N ALA A 183 9.72 -1.61 13.10
CA ALA A 183 8.78 -0.63 13.63
C ALA A 183 9.34 0.80 13.73
N ASP A 184 10.67 0.94 13.69
CA ASP A 184 11.38 2.21 13.79
C ASP A 184 11.92 2.69 12.44
N SER A 185 11.58 2.02 11.35
CA SER A 185 11.98 2.40 10.01
C SER A 185 10.83 3.05 9.25
N PHE A 186 11.12 4.13 8.54
CA PHE A 186 10.23 4.61 7.48
C PHE A 186 10.67 4.00 6.16
N ALA A 187 9.72 3.38 5.45
CA ALA A 187 9.89 3.00 4.07
C ALA A 187 9.32 4.11 3.18
N PRO A 188 10.12 4.75 2.31
CA PRO A 188 9.61 5.76 1.40
C PRO A 188 8.59 5.15 0.42
N PRO A 189 7.61 5.93 -0.07
CA PRO A 189 6.64 5.42 -1.02
C PRO A 189 7.31 5.04 -2.35
N THR A 190 6.83 3.97 -2.96
CA THR A 190 7.07 3.60 -4.34
C THR A 190 5.74 3.52 -5.07
N ILE A 191 5.68 4.06 -6.27
CA ILE A 191 4.46 4.13 -7.09
C ILE A 191 4.78 3.55 -8.45
N TYR A 192 3.91 2.67 -8.91
CA TYR A 192 4.01 2.02 -10.20
C TYR A 192 2.75 2.27 -11.00
N THR A 193 2.88 2.54 -12.29
CA THR A 193 1.77 2.58 -13.23
C THR A 193 1.79 1.30 -14.05
N PHE A 194 0.62 0.70 -14.25
CA PHE A 194 0.49 -0.46 -15.12
C PHE A 194 0.57 -0.01 -16.59
N ARG A 195 1.52 -0.58 -17.33
CA ARG A 195 1.76 -0.26 -18.75
C ARG A 195 2.24 -1.50 -19.47
N ASP A 196 1.63 -1.81 -20.62
CA ASP A 196 2.04 -2.93 -21.49
C ASP A 196 2.12 -4.29 -20.77
N GLY A 197 1.30 -4.52 -19.74
CA GLY A 197 1.23 -5.77 -19.00
C GLY A 197 2.19 -5.87 -17.81
N GLU A 198 2.89 -4.79 -17.44
CA GLU A 198 3.87 -4.75 -16.36
C GLU A 198 3.66 -3.51 -15.46
N LEU A 199 4.12 -3.59 -14.22
CA LEU A 199 4.19 -2.44 -13.31
C LEU A 199 5.52 -1.71 -13.53
N VAL A 200 5.43 -0.48 -14.04
CA VAL A 200 6.57 0.40 -14.29
C VAL A 200 6.66 1.44 -13.18
N GLU A 201 7.83 1.60 -12.57
CA GLU A 201 8.01 2.60 -11.52
C GLU A 201 7.86 4.02 -12.06
N THR A 202 6.94 4.77 -11.46
CA THR A 202 6.60 6.16 -11.81
C THR A 202 6.58 7.07 -10.58
N THR A 203 7.22 6.68 -9.49
CA THR A 203 7.18 7.36 -8.18
C THR A 203 7.38 8.87 -8.31
N ARG A 204 8.38 9.32 -9.08
CA ARG A 204 8.71 10.73 -9.25
C ARG A 204 7.68 11.52 -10.08
N GLU A 205 6.76 10.85 -10.76
CA GLU A 205 5.65 11.46 -11.50
C GLU A 205 4.50 11.88 -10.57
N HIS A 206 4.51 11.42 -9.29
CA HIS A 206 3.46 11.67 -8.29
C HIS A 206 3.94 12.49 -7.07
N PRO A 207 4.49 13.71 -7.26
CA PRO A 207 5.11 14.49 -6.19
C PRO A 207 4.15 14.86 -5.06
N ASP A 208 2.86 15.04 -5.33
CA ASP A 208 1.88 15.39 -4.31
C ASP A 208 1.64 14.24 -3.33
N HIS A 209 1.63 13.00 -3.82
CA HIS A 209 1.53 11.81 -2.97
C HIS A 209 2.77 11.65 -2.09
N ILE A 210 3.97 11.88 -2.64
CA ILE A 210 5.23 11.84 -1.89
C ILE A 210 5.26 12.93 -0.82
N ARG A 211 4.84 14.17 -1.12
CA ARG A 211 4.75 15.26 -0.14
C ARG A 211 3.77 14.95 1.00
N ALA A 212 2.65 14.30 0.70
CA ALA A 212 1.74 13.84 1.73
C ALA A 212 2.38 12.78 2.66
N ALA A 213 3.25 11.91 2.12
CA ALA A 213 4.01 10.97 2.93
C ALA A 213 5.08 11.69 3.78
N ILE A 214 5.82 12.64 3.21
CA ILE A 214 6.79 13.49 3.92
C ILE A 214 6.12 14.19 5.11
N THR A 215 4.96 14.82 4.92
CA THR A 215 4.22 15.49 6.00
C THR A 215 3.88 14.55 7.15
N ARG A 216 3.49 13.29 6.85
CA ARG A 216 3.26 12.28 7.90
C ARG A 216 4.53 11.86 8.61
N MET A 217 5.65 11.74 7.89
CA MET A 217 6.96 11.43 8.46
C MET A 217 7.44 12.55 9.39
N GLU A 218 7.32 13.82 8.97
CA GLU A 218 7.64 15.01 9.77
C GLU A 218 6.86 15.03 11.07
N ALA A 219 5.55 14.87 10.99
CA ALA A 219 4.69 14.83 12.18
C ALA A 219 5.08 13.72 13.17
N SER A 220 5.52 12.56 12.67
CA SER A 220 6.01 11.47 13.53
C SER A 220 7.38 11.78 14.14
N LEU A 221 8.30 12.37 13.37
CA LEU A 221 9.62 12.78 13.85
C LEU A 221 9.55 13.87 14.93
N GLU A 222 8.58 14.77 14.84
CA GLU A 222 8.34 15.84 15.84
C GLU A 222 7.74 15.30 17.16
N GLN A 223 6.88 14.28 17.08
CA GLN A 223 6.24 13.70 18.27
C GLN A 223 7.22 12.94 19.17
N GLU A 224 8.23 12.30 18.60
CA GLU A 224 9.18 11.47 19.33
C GLU A 224 10.66 11.82 19.00
N PRO A 225 11.14 13.02 19.35
CA PRO A 225 12.47 13.49 18.95
C PRO A 225 13.64 12.66 19.54
N GLY A 226 13.43 11.96 20.64
CA GLY A 226 14.42 11.13 21.33
C GLY A 226 14.26 9.63 21.12
N ARG A 227 13.44 9.20 20.15
CA ARG A 227 13.17 7.78 19.93
C ARG A 227 14.44 6.98 19.63
N GLU A 228 14.57 5.84 20.27
CA GLU A 228 15.60 4.86 19.98
C GLU A 228 15.58 4.43 18.52
N GLY A 229 15.74 4.25 17.65
CA GLY A 229 15.48 3.89 16.23
C GLY A 229 15.30 5.07 15.28
N ARG A 230 15.46 6.31 15.78
CA ARG A 230 15.27 7.53 14.98
C ARG A 230 16.03 7.52 13.64
N ASN A 231 17.23 6.89 13.59
CA ASN A 231 18.02 6.80 12.36
C ASN A 231 17.28 6.05 11.24
N GLY A 232 16.48 5.03 11.56
CA GLY A 232 15.65 4.34 10.57
C GLY A 232 14.52 5.21 10.00
N GLN A 233 13.94 6.08 10.86
CA GLN A 233 12.94 7.05 10.42
C GLN A 233 13.56 8.14 9.54
N LEU A 234 14.71 8.67 9.94
CA LEU A 234 15.44 9.69 9.18
C LEU A 234 15.90 9.18 7.81
N ALA A 235 16.27 7.91 7.69
CA ALA A 235 16.68 7.33 6.41
C ALA A 235 15.54 7.40 5.37
N GLY A 236 14.35 6.94 5.72
CA GLY A 236 13.19 7.01 4.83
C GLY A 236 12.72 8.43 4.55
N TYR A 237 12.83 9.32 5.55
CA TYR A 237 12.50 10.74 5.37
C TYR A 237 13.43 11.42 4.35
N VAL A 238 14.75 11.25 4.46
CA VAL A 238 15.73 11.82 3.51
C VAL A 238 15.48 11.27 2.09
N ALA A 239 15.21 9.97 1.98
CA ALA A 239 14.87 9.35 0.70
C ALA A 239 13.60 9.96 0.08
N ALA A 240 12.53 10.11 0.87
CA ALA A 240 11.29 10.74 0.40
C ALA A 240 11.51 12.20 -0.04
N LYS A 241 12.32 12.97 0.69
CA LYS A 241 12.72 14.33 0.29
C LYS A 241 13.52 14.35 -1.02
N ALA A 242 14.40 13.35 -1.23
CA ALA A 242 15.17 13.22 -2.48
C ALA A 242 14.25 12.93 -3.69
N LEU A 243 13.18 12.18 -3.51
CA LEU A 243 12.20 11.89 -4.58
C LEU A 243 11.52 13.13 -5.14
N VAL A 244 11.36 14.18 -4.32
CA VAL A 244 10.75 15.46 -4.71
C VAL A 244 11.76 16.58 -4.96
N GLY A 245 13.06 16.25 -5.02
CA GLY A 245 14.14 17.23 -5.30
C GLY A 245 14.55 18.08 -4.10
N GLU A 246 14.16 17.71 -2.89
CA GLU A 246 14.41 18.43 -1.62
C GLU A 246 15.47 17.70 -0.75
N TYR A 247 16.42 17.00 -1.39
CA TYR A 247 17.44 16.19 -0.70
C TYR A 247 18.23 16.98 0.32
N GLU A 248 18.75 18.15 -0.04
CA GLU A 248 19.61 18.98 0.83
C GLU A 248 18.89 19.37 2.13
N GLU A 249 17.61 19.70 2.06
CA GLU A 249 16.80 20.04 3.22
C GLU A 249 16.64 18.82 4.14
N GLY A 250 16.27 17.66 3.56
CA GLY A 250 16.16 16.41 4.31
C GLY A 250 17.48 15.99 4.94
N TRP A 251 18.58 16.14 4.22
CA TRP A 251 19.92 15.81 4.68
C TRP A 251 20.36 16.69 5.85
N GLN A 252 20.15 18.01 5.75
CA GLN A 252 20.49 18.94 6.82
C GLN A 252 19.68 18.62 8.09
N TYR A 253 18.38 18.38 7.97
CA TYR A 253 17.54 17.98 9.10
C TYR A 253 18.03 16.68 9.75
N MET A 254 18.43 15.70 8.94
CA MET A 254 19.01 14.44 9.41
C MET A 254 20.28 14.68 10.21
N LEU A 255 21.23 15.51 9.71
CA LEU A 255 22.50 15.83 10.40
C LEU A 255 22.28 16.46 11.78
N GLU A 256 21.22 17.24 11.94
CA GLU A 256 20.87 17.90 13.21
C GLU A 256 20.13 16.97 14.19
N SER A 257 19.61 15.83 13.70
CA SER A 257 18.63 15.03 14.43
C SER A 257 19.03 13.57 14.66
N TYR A 258 20.07 13.06 14.00
CA TYR A 258 20.42 11.63 14.09
C TYR A 258 21.06 11.27 15.44
N ASN A 259 20.91 9.99 15.83
CA ASN A 259 21.52 9.46 17.04
C ASN A 259 22.98 9.06 16.75
N ALA A 260 23.91 10.01 16.96
CA ALA A 260 25.34 9.82 16.75
C ALA A 260 25.99 8.86 17.77
N GLU A 261 25.43 8.74 18.99
CA GLU A 261 25.96 7.82 20.01
C GLU A 261 25.70 6.36 19.61
N ALA A 262 24.53 6.08 19.06
CA ALA A 262 24.17 4.73 18.60
C ALA A 262 24.88 4.34 17.30
N GLN A 263 25.05 5.28 16.38
CA GLN A 263 25.60 5.04 15.04
C GLN A 263 26.42 6.25 14.57
N PRO A 264 27.70 6.37 14.99
CA PRO A 264 28.53 7.54 14.64
C PRO A 264 28.86 7.63 13.15
N ASP A 265 28.82 6.53 12.41
CA ASP A 265 29.06 6.43 10.97
C ASP A 265 27.78 6.53 10.12
N TYR A 266 26.63 6.83 10.77
CA TYR A 266 25.31 6.81 10.11
C TYR A 266 25.23 7.69 8.87
N PRO A 267 25.70 8.97 8.86
CA PRO A 267 25.61 9.80 7.66
C PRO A 267 26.30 9.16 6.44
N ALA A 268 27.53 8.68 6.59
CA ALA A 268 28.25 8.05 5.48
C ALA A 268 27.61 6.77 4.98
N ARG A 269 27.04 5.98 5.89
CA ARG A 269 26.31 4.75 5.53
C ARG A 269 24.99 5.06 4.84
N LEU A 270 24.28 6.09 5.27
CA LEU A 270 23.02 6.52 4.65
C LEU A 270 23.28 7.04 3.23
N GLU A 271 24.29 7.90 3.05
CA GLU A 271 24.65 8.45 1.74
C GLU A 271 24.96 7.32 0.74
N ALA A 272 25.87 6.40 1.09
CA ALA A 272 26.21 5.26 0.25
C ALA A 272 25.01 4.36 -0.06
N PHE A 273 24.08 4.22 0.89
CA PHE A 273 22.85 3.46 0.66
C PHE A 273 21.91 4.18 -0.32
N LEU A 274 21.69 5.48 -0.15
CA LEU A 274 20.83 6.28 -1.04
C LEU A 274 21.38 6.33 -2.47
N GLU A 275 22.71 6.41 -2.63
CA GLU A 275 23.36 6.29 -3.95
C GLU A 275 23.11 4.92 -4.57
N SER A 276 23.38 3.84 -3.84
CA SER A 276 23.21 2.48 -4.34
C SER A 276 21.75 2.11 -4.68
N ALA A 277 20.80 2.74 -3.97
CA ALA A 277 19.36 2.57 -4.18
C ALA A 277 18.76 3.54 -5.22
N GLY A 278 19.55 4.43 -5.81
CA GLY A 278 19.12 5.34 -6.88
C GLY A 278 18.31 6.55 -6.44
N TYR A 279 18.30 6.86 -5.14
CA TYR A 279 17.63 8.06 -4.62
C TYR A 279 18.39 9.34 -4.94
N ILE A 280 19.72 9.27 -4.91
CA ILE A 280 20.62 10.35 -5.25
C ILE A 280 21.66 9.87 -6.27
N ASN A 281 22.21 10.79 -7.05
CA ASN A 281 23.30 10.45 -7.98
C ASN A 281 24.62 10.36 -7.22
N GLU A 282 25.54 9.49 -7.68
CA GLU A 282 26.90 9.48 -7.17
C GLU A 282 27.49 10.89 -7.23
N ALA A 283 28.07 11.33 -6.11
CA ALA A 283 28.76 12.62 -6.06
C ALA A 283 29.87 12.60 -7.12
N ARG A 284 29.76 13.45 -8.13
CA ARG A 284 30.77 13.63 -9.19
C ARG A 284 31.99 14.35 -8.66
#